data_9372c320cd93c46479a668779e989e1b
#
_entry.id   9372c320cd93c46479a668779e989e1b
#
_cell.length_a   1.000
_cell.length_b   1.000
_cell.length_c   1.000
_cell.angle_alpha   90.00
_cell.angle_beta   90.00
_cell.angle_gamma   90.00
#
_symmetry.space_group_name_H-M   'P 1'
#
loop_
_entity.id
_entity.type
_entity.pdbx_description
1 polymer ?
#
loop_
_entity_poly.entity_id
_entity_poly.type
_entity_poly.pdbx_seq_one_letter_code
_entity_poly.pdbx_strand_id
1 'polypeptide(L)'
;TGTTPITSTVVVTPSYTNSGATCPGLTQSFIYTVNPTPSLQDPVDLIACNGGTVSAVTFTGTGTSYTWINSNPGIGLAANGSGNISSFTASNISPNPIVATVTVTPQYTNGGLTCLGSAQSMTITVNPSPSTQFNIPNQTICSQGISTGVNISSTTSNAAITWVVPTIPAGISGLNTTSGTTIIPSMTLTNTSSSPVVITFVASAATPGALTCPGSSANHTITVNPSPEVNDPIDQVLCNATASAAVIFVGSASSYTWTNSNTSIGLAAASGAGNIAAFTSINTGTTPITSTVVVTPSYTNNSVSCPGTTQSF
;
A
#
# COMPACT_ATOMS: atom_id res chain seq x y z
N THR A 1 17.37 -12.83 52.54
CA THR A 1 17.02 -11.50 52.01
C THR A 1 15.52 -11.36 52.06
N GLY A 2 14.99 -10.60 53.06
CA GLY A 2 13.55 -10.38 53.21
C GLY A 2 13.01 -9.34 52.24
N THR A 3 11.67 -9.29 52.11
CA THR A 3 10.92 -8.32 51.28
C THR A 3 10.46 -7.11 52.12
N THR A 4 10.71 -7.13 53.41
CA THR A 4 10.32 -6.11 54.38
C THR A 4 11.55 -5.56 55.12
N PRO A 5 11.52 -4.31 55.59
CA PRO A 5 12.58 -3.78 56.41
C PRO A 5 12.83 -4.61 57.68
N ILE A 6 14.09 -4.75 58.02
CA ILE A 6 14.52 -5.31 59.31
C ILE A 6 14.91 -4.18 60.23
N THR A 7 14.47 -4.30 61.47
CA THR A 7 14.77 -3.30 62.53
C THR A 7 15.59 -3.89 63.67
N SER A 8 16.47 -3.12 64.25
CA SER A 8 17.17 -3.47 65.48
C SER A 8 17.10 -2.29 66.42
N THR A 9 16.64 -2.53 67.63
CA THR A 9 16.61 -1.52 68.70
C THR A 9 17.91 -1.64 69.52
N VAL A 10 18.66 -0.57 69.57
CA VAL A 10 19.81 -0.48 70.46
C VAL A 10 19.42 0.30 71.70
N VAL A 11 19.64 -0.27 72.89
CA VAL A 11 19.36 0.29 74.14
C VAL A 11 20.72 0.66 74.75
N VAL A 12 20.89 1.91 75.13
CA VAL A 12 22.12 2.43 75.78
C VAL A 12 21.75 2.76 77.21
N THR A 13 22.45 2.15 78.18
CA THR A 13 22.35 2.47 79.60
C THR A 13 23.67 3.09 80.07
N PRO A 14 23.71 4.40 80.30
CA PRO A 14 24.89 5.00 80.84
C PRO A 14 25.04 4.57 82.32
N SER A 15 26.30 4.43 82.75
CA SER A 15 26.59 4.12 84.17
C SER A 15 27.75 5.05 84.65
N TYR A 16 27.65 5.47 85.93
CA TYR A 16 28.68 6.20 86.58
C TYR A 16 29.20 5.38 87.77
N THR A 17 30.51 5.15 87.84
CA THR A 17 31.15 4.40 88.93
C THR A 17 32.07 5.28 89.70
N ASN A 18 31.89 5.38 91.05
CA ASN A 18 32.75 6.08 91.98
C ASN A 18 32.97 5.24 93.21
N SER A 19 34.24 5.07 93.66
CA SER A 19 34.62 4.32 94.85
C SER A 19 33.99 2.94 94.99
N GLY A 20 33.82 2.21 93.87
CA GLY A 20 33.25 0.84 93.81
C GLY A 20 31.74 0.77 93.78
N ALA A 21 31.03 1.90 93.84
CA ALA A 21 29.55 1.94 93.64
C ALA A 21 29.22 2.38 92.23
N THR A 22 28.42 1.57 91.52
CA THR A 22 27.98 1.89 90.16
C THR A 22 26.51 2.30 90.20
N CYS A 23 26.22 3.50 89.62
CA CYS A 23 24.88 4.06 89.51
C CYS A 23 24.46 4.01 87.99
N PRO A 24 23.45 3.25 87.64
CA PRO A 24 22.93 3.28 86.26
C PRO A 24 22.14 4.59 86.07
N GLY A 25 22.29 5.21 84.88
CA GLY A 25 21.47 6.34 84.42
C GLY A 25 20.23 5.88 83.67
N LEU A 26 19.45 6.84 83.14
CA LEU A 26 18.25 6.56 82.33
C LEU A 26 18.64 5.94 80.99
N THR A 27 17.98 4.84 80.63
CA THR A 27 18.19 4.20 79.39
C THR A 27 17.63 5.07 78.27
N GLN A 28 18.36 5.12 77.12
CA GLN A 28 17.92 5.68 75.85
C GLN A 28 17.95 4.58 74.81
N SER A 29 17.03 4.64 73.81
CA SER A 29 17.00 3.70 72.70
C SER A 29 16.92 4.42 71.40
N PHE A 30 17.52 3.82 70.38
CA PHE A 30 17.37 4.21 68.97
C PHE A 30 17.25 2.97 68.12
N ILE A 31 16.69 3.12 66.89
CA ILE A 31 16.38 2.02 65.98
C ILE A 31 17.20 2.17 64.71
N TYR A 32 17.89 1.11 64.31
CA TYR A 32 18.37 0.94 62.96
C TYR A 32 17.29 0.24 62.13
N THR A 33 16.98 0.79 60.96
CA THR A 33 16.10 0.18 59.95
C THR A 33 16.91 -0.07 58.70
N VAL A 34 16.96 -1.33 58.23
CA VAL A 34 17.60 -1.72 56.98
C VAL A 34 16.53 -2.08 56.00
N ASN A 35 16.38 -1.29 54.92
CA ASN A 35 15.44 -1.53 53.86
C ASN A 35 15.90 -2.67 52.95
N PRO A 36 14.99 -3.46 52.38
CA PRO A 36 15.32 -4.52 51.42
C PRO A 36 15.79 -3.96 50.07
N THR A 37 16.58 -4.74 49.33
CA THR A 37 16.84 -4.48 47.94
C THR A 37 15.64 -4.99 47.12
N PRO A 38 14.92 -4.11 46.39
CA PRO A 38 13.77 -4.53 45.61
C PRO A 38 14.17 -5.37 44.40
N SER A 39 13.25 -6.25 43.98
CA SER A 39 13.38 -7.06 42.74
C SER A 39 12.28 -6.70 41.75
N LEU A 40 12.54 -6.98 40.48
CA LEU A 40 11.59 -6.87 39.37
C LEU A 40 11.59 -8.21 38.66
N GLN A 41 10.41 -8.74 38.34
CA GLN A 41 10.28 -9.85 37.39
C GLN A 41 10.61 -9.36 36.00
N ASP A 42 11.26 -10.22 35.22
CA ASP A 42 11.68 -9.91 33.85
C ASP A 42 10.45 -9.57 32.99
N PRO A 43 10.35 -8.32 32.44
CA PRO A 43 9.22 -7.93 31.62
C PRO A 43 9.31 -8.61 30.24
N VAL A 44 8.16 -8.92 29.65
CA VAL A 44 8.05 -9.63 28.37
C VAL A 44 8.27 -8.66 27.19
N ASP A 45 9.01 -9.11 26.18
CA ASP A 45 9.19 -8.37 24.92
C ASP A 45 7.86 -8.21 24.18
N LEU A 46 7.68 -7.07 23.50
CA LEU A 46 6.48 -6.72 22.77
C LEU A 46 6.77 -6.45 21.29
N ILE A 47 5.80 -6.80 20.45
CA ILE A 47 5.81 -6.49 19.03
C ILE A 47 4.48 -5.81 18.67
N ALA A 48 4.55 -4.75 17.88
CA ALA A 48 3.37 -4.04 17.38
C ALA A 48 3.56 -3.62 15.90
N CYS A 49 2.46 -3.33 15.23
CA CYS A 49 2.48 -2.68 13.93
C CYS A 49 2.45 -1.15 14.09
N ASN A 50 3.02 -0.43 13.16
CA ASN A 50 2.85 1.02 13.08
C ASN A 50 1.35 1.40 13.09
N GLY A 51 0.98 2.37 13.92
CA GLY A 51 -0.42 2.77 14.14
C GLY A 51 -1.22 1.82 15.03
N GLY A 52 -0.67 0.65 15.40
CA GLY A 52 -1.31 -0.29 16.31
C GLY A 52 -1.17 0.09 17.79
N THR A 53 -1.99 -0.50 18.63
CA THR A 53 -1.94 -0.27 20.09
C THR A 53 -0.97 -1.26 20.74
N VAL A 54 0.02 -0.74 21.46
CA VAL A 54 0.81 -1.50 22.42
C VAL A 54 0.03 -1.56 23.73
N SER A 55 -0.21 -2.77 24.24
CA SER A 55 -0.93 -2.96 25.50
C SER A 55 -0.15 -2.42 26.69
N ALA A 56 -0.87 -2.03 27.76
CA ALA A 56 -0.25 -1.59 28.99
C ALA A 56 0.66 -2.69 29.58
N VAL A 57 1.79 -2.28 30.14
CA VAL A 57 2.73 -3.17 30.84
C VAL A 57 2.66 -2.92 32.35
N THR A 58 2.33 -3.96 33.10
CA THR A 58 2.32 -3.92 34.56
C THR A 58 3.62 -4.56 35.08
N PHE A 59 4.39 -3.81 35.82
CA PHE A 59 5.59 -4.32 36.47
C PHE A 59 5.24 -5.00 37.80
N THR A 60 5.84 -6.16 38.03
CA THR A 60 5.65 -6.96 39.22
C THR A 60 6.98 -7.27 39.90
N GLY A 61 7.00 -7.28 41.23
CA GLY A 61 8.18 -7.53 42.02
C GLY A 61 7.99 -7.07 43.46
N THR A 62 9.10 -6.85 44.18
CA THR A 62 9.09 -6.39 45.60
C THR A 62 9.30 -4.89 45.77
N GLY A 63 9.43 -4.15 44.64
CA GLY A 63 9.53 -2.69 44.64
C GLY A 63 8.23 -2.01 45.07
N THR A 64 8.32 -0.88 45.76
CA THR A 64 7.19 0.01 46.06
C THR A 64 6.88 0.95 44.91
N SER A 65 7.82 1.12 43.99
CA SER A 65 7.70 1.92 42.75
C SER A 65 8.72 1.46 41.70
N TYR A 66 8.50 1.91 40.48
CA TYR A 66 9.36 1.61 39.32
C TYR A 66 9.65 2.89 38.56
N THR A 67 10.85 3.00 38.02
CA THR A 67 11.20 4.02 37.01
C THR A 67 11.72 3.33 35.78
N TRP A 68 11.47 3.91 34.59
CA TRP A 68 11.93 3.32 33.36
C TRP A 68 12.48 4.39 32.40
N ILE A 69 13.39 3.96 31.54
CA ILE A 69 13.94 4.73 30.43
C ILE A 69 13.75 3.95 29.12
N ASN A 70 13.41 4.67 28.07
CA ASN A 70 13.20 4.14 26.72
C ASN A 70 14.31 4.65 25.80
N SER A 71 15.03 3.74 25.14
CA SER A 71 16.15 4.07 24.27
C SER A 71 15.73 4.73 22.94
N ASN A 72 14.45 4.60 22.55
CA ASN A 72 13.94 5.14 21.29
C ASN A 72 12.51 5.66 21.41
N PRO A 73 12.31 6.92 21.77
CA PRO A 73 10.98 7.52 21.89
C PRO A 73 10.20 7.57 20.57
N GLY A 74 10.87 7.38 19.42
CA GLY A 74 10.25 7.32 18.10
C GLY A 74 9.23 6.20 17.94
N ILE A 75 9.21 5.20 18.85
CA ILE A 75 8.19 4.15 18.86
C ILE A 75 6.82 4.62 19.35
N GLY A 76 6.67 5.88 19.83
CA GLY A 76 5.44 6.42 20.41
C GLY A 76 5.37 6.36 21.95
N LEU A 77 6.37 5.79 22.62
CA LEU A 77 6.52 5.78 24.07
C LEU A 77 7.48 6.90 24.52
N ALA A 78 7.13 7.63 25.58
CA ALA A 78 8.01 8.67 26.15
C ALA A 78 9.42 8.15 26.46
N ALA A 79 10.42 9.07 26.50
CA ALA A 79 11.82 8.70 26.78
C ALA A 79 12.05 8.12 28.17
N ASN A 80 11.20 8.45 29.14
CA ASN A 80 11.25 7.95 30.53
C ASN A 80 9.88 8.09 31.19
N GLY A 81 9.72 7.39 32.30
CA GLY A 81 8.52 7.50 33.13
C GLY A 81 8.64 6.78 34.46
N SER A 82 7.56 6.79 35.23
CA SER A 82 7.45 6.13 36.53
C SER A 82 6.16 5.30 36.58
N GLY A 83 6.17 4.25 37.42
CA GLY A 83 5.08 3.28 37.53
C GLY A 83 4.98 2.38 36.29
N ASN A 84 3.80 1.83 36.07
CA ASN A 84 3.50 0.99 34.91
C ASN A 84 3.50 1.80 33.60
N ILE A 85 3.69 1.11 32.47
CA ILE A 85 3.55 1.74 31.17
C ILE A 85 2.08 1.63 30.75
N SER A 86 1.43 2.76 30.52
CA SER A 86 0.08 2.79 29.94
C SER A 86 0.09 2.33 28.50
N SER A 87 -1.04 1.85 27.99
CA SER A 87 -1.19 1.57 26.55
C SER A 87 -0.90 2.82 25.72
N PHE A 88 -0.25 2.64 24.57
CA PHE A 88 0.08 3.73 23.64
C PHE A 88 -0.02 3.28 22.20
N THR A 89 -0.09 4.23 21.27
CA THR A 89 -0.08 3.94 19.83
C THR A 89 1.36 3.81 19.35
N ALA A 90 1.70 2.67 18.75
CA ALA A 90 3.02 2.42 18.17
C ALA A 90 3.25 3.30 16.93
N SER A 91 4.44 3.83 16.79
CA SER A 91 4.85 4.65 15.64
C SER A 91 6.12 4.11 15.01
N ASN A 92 6.10 3.93 13.67
CA ASN A 92 7.28 3.61 12.87
C ASN A 92 7.08 4.14 11.44
N ILE A 93 7.70 5.27 11.13
CA ILE A 93 7.68 5.89 9.79
C ILE A 93 8.82 5.41 8.90
N SER A 94 9.72 4.55 9.41
CA SER A 94 10.82 3.98 8.62
C SER A 94 10.35 2.78 7.79
N PRO A 95 11.07 2.41 6.72
CA PRO A 95 10.73 1.22 5.94
C PRO A 95 11.12 -0.11 6.64
N ASN A 96 11.88 -0.04 7.74
CA ASN A 96 12.37 -1.21 8.47
C ASN A 96 11.81 -1.23 9.89
N PRO A 97 11.73 -2.40 10.56
CA PRO A 97 11.39 -2.48 11.97
C PRO A 97 12.31 -1.62 12.82
N ILE A 98 11.75 -0.93 13.80
CA ILE A 98 12.51 -0.21 14.81
C ILE A 98 12.34 -0.91 16.16
N VAL A 99 13.42 -0.93 16.93
CA VAL A 99 13.45 -1.56 18.24
C VAL A 99 13.80 -0.51 19.29
N ALA A 100 13.06 -0.51 20.38
CA ALA A 100 13.37 0.25 21.58
C ALA A 100 13.64 -0.71 22.74
N THR A 101 14.70 -0.44 23.52
CA THR A 101 14.96 -1.13 24.77
C THR A 101 14.43 -0.26 25.91
N VAL A 102 13.52 -0.83 26.70
CA VAL A 102 12.99 -0.20 27.92
C VAL A 102 13.67 -0.85 29.11
N THR A 103 14.47 -0.06 29.83
CA THR A 103 15.17 -0.48 31.05
C THR A 103 14.39 0.00 32.26
N VAL A 104 14.00 -0.92 33.13
CA VAL A 104 13.12 -0.68 34.29
C VAL A 104 13.89 -0.94 35.56
N THR A 105 13.92 0.06 36.49
CA THR A 105 14.59 -0.05 37.77
C THR A 105 13.56 -0.07 38.89
N PRO A 106 13.48 -1.16 39.67
CA PRO A 106 12.61 -1.23 40.84
C PRO A 106 13.18 -0.40 41.99
N GLN A 107 12.33 0.24 42.78
CA GLN A 107 12.66 1.09 43.91
C GLN A 107 11.87 0.67 45.15
N TYR A 108 12.51 0.73 46.33
CA TYR A 108 11.88 0.55 47.62
C TYR A 108 12.10 1.80 48.41
N THR A 109 11.04 2.50 48.78
CA THR A 109 11.11 3.75 49.56
C THR A 109 10.50 3.56 50.93
N ASN A 110 11.26 3.82 51.98
CA ASN A 110 10.82 3.78 53.37
C ASN A 110 11.63 4.77 54.20
N GLY A 111 10.97 5.52 55.11
CA GLY A 111 11.60 6.51 55.98
C GLY A 111 12.35 7.63 55.21
N GLY A 112 11.87 7.98 54.00
CA GLY A 112 12.51 9.01 53.19
C GLY A 112 13.77 8.54 52.43
N LEU A 113 14.19 7.26 52.58
CA LEU A 113 15.33 6.68 51.88
C LEU A 113 14.82 5.72 50.78
N THR A 114 15.34 5.90 49.57
CA THR A 114 15.04 5.02 48.41
C THR A 114 16.21 4.10 48.12
N CYS A 115 15.94 2.79 48.13
CA CYS A 115 16.88 1.74 47.74
C CYS A 115 16.55 1.27 46.32
N LEU A 116 17.55 1.18 45.44
CA LEU A 116 17.40 0.72 44.07
C LEU A 116 17.70 -0.77 44.00
N GLY A 117 16.90 -1.50 43.19
CA GLY A 117 17.18 -2.90 42.83
C GLY A 117 17.87 -3.02 41.46
N SER A 118 18.15 -4.26 41.08
CA SER A 118 18.71 -4.56 39.77
C SER A 118 17.70 -4.23 38.68
N ALA A 119 18.13 -3.46 37.69
CA ALA A 119 17.31 -3.16 36.54
C ALA A 119 17.10 -4.41 35.65
N GLN A 120 15.94 -4.50 35.01
CA GLN A 120 15.59 -5.46 33.95
C GLN A 120 15.24 -4.69 32.68
N SER A 121 15.39 -5.36 31.52
CA SER A 121 15.11 -4.73 30.24
C SER A 121 14.17 -5.58 29.40
N MET A 122 13.25 -4.93 28.70
CA MET A 122 12.42 -5.51 27.67
C MET A 122 12.63 -4.78 26.34
N THR A 123 12.33 -5.44 25.24
CA THR A 123 12.31 -4.81 23.92
C THR A 123 10.88 -4.57 23.44
N ILE A 124 10.71 -3.46 22.74
CA ILE A 124 9.47 -3.17 22.00
C ILE A 124 9.86 -2.99 20.55
N THR A 125 9.43 -3.92 19.70
CA THR A 125 9.64 -3.87 18.26
C THR A 125 8.40 -3.32 17.58
N VAL A 126 8.56 -2.26 16.77
CA VAL A 126 7.48 -1.72 15.95
C VAL A 126 7.78 -1.97 14.49
N ASN A 127 6.97 -2.84 13.89
CA ASN A 127 7.04 -3.14 12.46
C ASN A 127 6.45 -1.99 11.63
N PRO A 128 7.00 -1.68 10.44
CA PRO A 128 6.47 -0.66 9.55
C PRO A 128 5.13 -1.07 8.93
N SER A 129 4.42 -0.12 8.31
CA SER A 129 3.34 -0.39 7.38
C SER A 129 3.90 -0.40 5.95
N PRO A 130 4.01 -1.56 5.27
CA PRO A 130 4.56 -1.61 3.92
C PRO A 130 3.71 -0.84 2.92
N SER A 131 4.32 -0.28 1.88
CA SER A 131 3.62 0.26 0.73
C SER A 131 4.00 -0.49 -0.54
N THR A 132 3.08 -0.58 -1.51
CA THR A 132 3.33 -1.18 -2.81
C THR A 132 3.56 -0.11 -3.87
N GLN A 133 4.45 -0.40 -4.82
CA GLN A 133 4.78 0.47 -5.96
C GLN A 133 4.82 -0.36 -7.23
N PHE A 134 4.32 0.20 -8.33
CA PHE A 134 4.38 -0.37 -9.67
C PHE A 134 5.50 0.30 -10.45
N ASN A 135 6.27 -0.48 -11.22
CA ASN A 135 7.41 0.04 -11.99
C ASN A 135 6.99 0.82 -13.25
N ILE A 136 5.74 0.72 -13.67
CA ILE A 136 5.18 1.45 -14.82
C ILE A 136 3.81 2.05 -14.47
N PRO A 137 3.40 3.14 -15.14
CA PRO A 137 2.08 3.73 -14.95
C PRO A 137 0.97 2.82 -15.51
N ASN A 138 -0.28 3.21 -15.25
CA ASN A 138 -1.45 2.58 -15.86
C ASN A 138 -1.35 2.50 -17.38
N GLN A 139 -1.87 1.42 -17.97
CA GLN A 139 -1.75 1.14 -19.39
C GLN A 139 -3.08 1.35 -20.12
N THR A 140 -3.00 1.71 -21.39
CA THR A 140 -4.12 1.65 -22.33
C THR A 140 -3.65 0.89 -23.57
N ILE A 141 -4.42 -0.12 -23.99
CA ILE A 141 -4.11 -0.96 -25.16
C ILE A 141 -5.35 -1.12 -26.02
N CYS A 142 -5.16 -1.53 -27.26
CA CYS A 142 -6.26 -1.95 -28.15
C CYS A 142 -6.73 -3.37 -27.80
N SER A 143 -7.97 -3.69 -28.17
CA SER A 143 -8.46 -5.06 -28.18
C SER A 143 -7.51 -5.96 -28.96
N GLN A 144 -7.24 -7.18 -28.46
CA GLN A 144 -6.23 -8.13 -28.94
C GLN A 144 -4.77 -7.63 -28.78
N GLY A 145 -4.56 -6.49 -28.14
CA GLY A 145 -3.23 -6.00 -27.80
C GLY A 145 -2.60 -6.75 -26.62
N ILE A 146 -1.27 -6.66 -26.54
CA ILE A 146 -0.48 -7.27 -25.46
C ILE A 146 -0.16 -6.19 -24.43
N SER A 147 -0.54 -6.42 -23.18
CA SER A 147 -0.13 -5.56 -22.06
C SER A 147 1.35 -5.74 -21.73
N THR A 148 2.00 -4.70 -21.22
CA THR A 148 3.34 -4.82 -20.66
C THR A 148 3.28 -5.45 -19.28
N GLY A 149 4.17 -6.40 -18.98
CA GLY A 149 4.30 -6.97 -17.64
C GLY A 149 4.68 -5.91 -16.61
N VAL A 150 4.12 -6.01 -15.41
CA VAL A 150 4.29 -5.04 -14.32
C VAL A 150 5.01 -5.68 -13.15
N ASN A 151 6.13 -5.11 -12.73
CA ASN A 151 6.79 -5.50 -11.49
C ASN A 151 6.23 -4.68 -10.33
N ILE A 152 5.98 -5.36 -9.21
CA ILE A 152 5.51 -4.77 -7.98
C ILE A 152 6.62 -4.87 -6.93
N SER A 153 6.92 -3.76 -6.30
CA SER A 153 7.91 -3.68 -5.22
C SER A 153 7.29 -3.09 -3.96
N SER A 154 7.97 -3.22 -2.83
CA SER A 154 7.61 -2.58 -1.57
C SER A 154 8.75 -1.73 -1.04
N THR A 155 8.44 -0.66 -0.33
CA THR A 155 9.41 0.14 0.42
C THR A 155 10.01 -0.62 1.60
N THR A 156 9.27 -1.62 2.14
CA THR A 156 9.73 -2.47 3.24
C THR A 156 10.47 -3.69 2.69
N SER A 157 11.69 -3.92 3.16
CA SER A 157 12.49 -5.08 2.76
C SER A 157 11.78 -6.39 3.11
N ASN A 158 11.85 -7.36 2.19
CA ASN A 158 11.25 -8.69 2.35
C ASN A 158 9.74 -8.71 2.62
N ALA A 159 9.01 -7.61 2.36
CA ALA A 159 7.56 -7.62 2.46
C ALA A 159 6.95 -8.67 1.53
N ALA A 160 5.99 -9.42 2.03
CA ALA A 160 5.20 -10.34 1.23
C ALA A 160 4.21 -9.53 0.39
N ILE A 161 4.37 -9.55 -0.94
CA ILE A 161 3.51 -8.83 -1.88
C ILE A 161 2.52 -9.82 -2.49
N THR A 162 1.25 -9.42 -2.57
CA THR A 162 0.19 -10.14 -3.29
C THR A 162 -0.63 -9.16 -4.11
N TRP A 163 -1.19 -9.61 -5.22
CA TRP A 163 -2.16 -8.85 -5.99
C TRP A 163 -3.33 -9.73 -6.43
N VAL A 164 -4.48 -9.10 -6.63
CA VAL A 164 -5.70 -9.75 -7.11
C VAL A 164 -6.44 -8.83 -8.10
N VAL A 165 -7.23 -9.42 -8.96
CA VAL A 165 -8.29 -8.74 -9.72
C VAL A 165 -9.61 -9.02 -9.00
N PRO A 166 -10.15 -8.09 -8.21
CA PRO A 166 -11.32 -8.36 -7.35
C PRO A 166 -12.58 -8.71 -8.15
N THR A 167 -12.72 -8.10 -9.33
CA THR A 167 -13.84 -8.32 -10.23
C THR A 167 -13.35 -8.35 -11.66
N ILE A 168 -13.64 -9.43 -12.38
CA ILE A 168 -13.36 -9.53 -13.82
C ILE A 168 -14.45 -8.73 -14.55
N PRO A 169 -14.09 -7.65 -15.30
CA PRO A 169 -15.08 -6.87 -16.02
C PRO A 169 -15.76 -7.69 -17.13
N ALA A 170 -17.05 -7.45 -17.36
CA ALA A 170 -17.75 -8.03 -18.49
C ALA A 170 -17.14 -7.56 -19.82
N GLY A 171 -17.15 -8.43 -20.83
CA GLY A 171 -16.61 -8.13 -22.17
C GLY A 171 -15.09 -8.26 -22.28
N ILE A 172 -14.38 -8.69 -21.24
CA ILE A 172 -12.94 -8.97 -21.29
C ILE A 172 -12.69 -10.47 -21.37
N SER A 173 -11.78 -10.85 -22.27
CA SER A 173 -11.18 -12.19 -22.35
C SER A 173 -9.66 -12.12 -22.47
N GLY A 174 -8.96 -13.26 -22.27
CA GLY A 174 -7.50 -13.31 -22.28
C GLY A 174 -6.85 -12.96 -20.94
N LEU A 175 -7.64 -12.72 -19.88
CA LEU A 175 -7.13 -12.56 -18.52
C LEU A 175 -6.77 -13.93 -17.93
N ASN A 176 -5.54 -14.37 -18.17
CA ASN A 176 -5.07 -15.73 -17.87
C ASN A 176 -4.79 -15.96 -16.39
N THR A 177 -4.63 -14.90 -15.61
CA THR A 177 -4.41 -14.93 -14.17
C THR A 177 -5.08 -13.74 -13.50
N THR A 178 -5.68 -13.99 -12.34
CA THR A 178 -6.41 -12.99 -11.55
C THR A 178 -5.76 -12.71 -10.18
N SER A 179 -4.66 -13.38 -9.89
CA SER A 179 -3.89 -13.17 -8.66
C SER A 179 -2.43 -13.59 -8.84
N GLY A 180 -1.58 -13.07 -7.98
CA GLY A 180 -0.15 -13.40 -7.99
C GLY A 180 0.60 -12.65 -6.89
N THR A 181 1.92 -12.59 -7.04
CA THR A 181 2.81 -11.96 -6.05
C THR A 181 3.47 -10.70 -6.63
N THR A 182 4.72 -10.75 -6.98
CA THR A 182 5.54 -9.59 -7.34
C THR A 182 5.45 -9.16 -8.81
N ILE A 183 4.75 -9.93 -9.65
CA ILE A 183 4.65 -9.66 -11.09
C ILE A 183 3.21 -9.85 -11.56
N ILE A 184 2.67 -8.85 -12.27
CA ILE A 184 1.52 -9.01 -13.16
C ILE A 184 2.09 -9.35 -14.53
N PRO A 185 1.84 -10.54 -15.07
CA PRO A 185 2.40 -10.94 -16.37
C PRO A 185 1.81 -10.12 -17.53
N SER A 186 2.51 -10.09 -18.66
CA SER A 186 1.95 -9.60 -19.90
C SER A 186 0.84 -10.53 -20.37
N MET A 187 -0.23 -9.96 -20.92
CA MET A 187 -1.43 -10.70 -21.35
C MET A 187 -1.96 -10.12 -22.67
N THR A 188 -2.43 -10.97 -23.55
CA THR A 188 -3.20 -10.55 -24.72
C THR A 188 -4.66 -10.43 -24.32
N LEU A 189 -5.19 -9.20 -24.30
CA LEU A 189 -6.52 -8.90 -23.79
C LEU A 189 -7.45 -8.52 -24.94
N THR A 190 -8.65 -9.10 -24.96
CA THR A 190 -9.69 -8.81 -25.94
C THR A 190 -10.87 -8.14 -25.27
N ASN A 191 -11.30 -7.01 -25.81
CA ASN A 191 -12.53 -6.32 -25.42
C ASN A 191 -13.59 -6.57 -26.49
N THR A 192 -14.67 -7.26 -26.13
CA THR A 192 -15.81 -7.58 -27.01
C THR A 192 -16.94 -6.56 -26.91
N SER A 193 -16.79 -5.53 -26.07
CA SER A 193 -17.77 -4.44 -25.97
C SER A 193 -17.44 -3.31 -26.94
N SER A 194 -18.38 -2.39 -27.14
CA SER A 194 -18.18 -1.18 -27.97
C SER A 194 -17.56 0.00 -27.21
N SER A 195 -17.23 -0.16 -25.94
CA SER A 195 -16.66 0.88 -25.06
C SER A 195 -15.37 0.40 -24.39
N PRO A 196 -14.47 1.28 -23.96
CA PRO A 196 -13.28 0.89 -23.18
C PRO A 196 -13.67 0.15 -21.90
N VAL A 197 -12.95 -0.92 -21.61
CA VAL A 197 -13.11 -1.69 -20.37
C VAL A 197 -11.83 -1.58 -19.54
N VAL A 198 -11.98 -1.31 -18.25
CA VAL A 198 -10.86 -1.14 -17.31
C VAL A 198 -10.74 -2.38 -16.41
N ILE A 199 -9.57 -2.99 -16.40
CA ILE A 199 -9.19 -4.07 -15.48
C ILE A 199 -8.39 -3.42 -14.35
N THR A 200 -8.78 -3.66 -13.09
CA THR A 200 -8.07 -3.15 -11.92
C THR A 200 -7.36 -4.29 -11.19
N PHE A 201 -6.06 -4.15 -11.02
CA PHE A 201 -5.20 -5.02 -10.23
C PHE A 201 -4.95 -4.31 -8.89
N VAL A 202 -5.35 -4.94 -7.79
CA VAL A 202 -5.16 -4.42 -6.43
C VAL A 202 -4.00 -5.16 -5.81
N ALA A 203 -2.91 -4.45 -5.53
CA ALA A 203 -1.74 -4.99 -4.88
C ALA A 203 -1.70 -4.57 -3.41
N SER A 204 -1.24 -5.46 -2.54
CA SER A 204 -1.01 -5.22 -1.13
C SER A 204 0.31 -5.85 -0.69
N ALA A 205 0.90 -5.31 0.35
CA ALA A 205 2.11 -5.83 0.97
C ALA A 205 1.91 -6.00 2.47
N ALA A 206 2.60 -6.96 3.07
CA ALA A 206 2.59 -7.20 4.50
C ALA A 206 3.99 -7.50 5.00
N THR A 207 4.32 -7.13 6.25
CA THR A 207 5.61 -7.50 6.84
C THR A 207 5.69 -9.01 7.09
N PRO A 208 6.87 -9.64 6.87
CA PRO A 208 7.10 -11.01 7.31
C PRO A 208 7.33 -11.07 8.83
N GLY A 209 7.25 -12.27 9.41
CA GLY A 209 7.65 -12.52 10.80
C GLY A 209 6.49 -12.90 11.72
N ALA A 210 6.77 -12.85 13.04
CA ALA A 210 5.84 -13.32 14.07
C ALA A 210 4.55 -12.49 14.15
N LEU A 211 4.62 -11.19 13.81
CA LEU A 211 3.46 -10.33 13.65
C LEU A 211 3.44 -9.77 12.23
N THR A 212 2.44 -10.16 11.45
CA THR A 212 2.20 -9.66 10.11
C THR A 212 1.48 -8.32 10.17
N CYS A 213 2.14 -7.26 9.68
CA CYS A 213 1.56 -5.92 9.60
C CYS A 213 1.13 -5.63 8.17
N PRO A 214 -0.18 -5.43 7.93
CA PRO A 214 -0.67 -5.12 6.60
C PRO A 214 -0.27 -3.69 6.22
N GLY A 215 0.05 -3.53 4.94
CA GLY A 215 0.28 -2.24 4.31
C GLY A 215 -0.97 -1.69 3.62
N SER A 216 -0.85 -0.49 3.06
CA SER A 216 -1.89 0.07 2.21
C SER A 216 -1.91 -0.65 0.85
N SER A 217 -3.12 -0.87 0.30
CA SER A 217 -3.27 -1.37 -1.07
C SER A 217 -3.01 -0.25 -2.09
N ALA A 218 -2.50 -0.64 -3.27
CA ALA A 218 -2.35 0.24 -4.42
C ALA A 218 -2.97 -0.42 -5.66
N ASN A 219 -3.43 0.41 -6.61
CA ASN A 219 -4.09 -0.07 -7.81
C ASN A 219 -3.23 0.20 -9.04
N HIS A 220 -3.19 -0.77 -9.95
CA HIS A 220 -2.72 -0.62 -11.32
C HIS A 220 -3.86 -0.97 -12.26
N THR A 221 -4.06 -0.18 -13.32
CA THR A 221 -5.15 -0.41 -14.26
C THR A 221 -4.64 -0.63 -15.67
N ILE A 222 -5.33 -1.53 -16.39
CA ILE A 222 -5.19 -1.72 -17.84
C ILE A 222 -6.54 -1.40 -18.47
N THR A 223 -6.57 -0.34 -19.29
CA THR A 223 -7.72 0.01 -20.11
C THR A 223 -7.60 -0.67 -21.47
N VAL A 224 -8.59 -1.48 -21.84
CA VAL A 224 -8.63 -2.13 -23.15
C VAL A 224 -9.66 -1.42 -24.02
N ASN A 225 -9.20 -0.70 -25.03
CA ASN A 225 -10.05 -0.03 -26.00
C ASN A 225 -10.76 -1.06 -26.91
N PRO A 226 -11.98 -0.82 -27.37
CA PRO A 226 -12.68 -1.70 -28.29
C PRO A 226 -12.00 -1.76 -29.66
N SER A 227 -12.31 -2.81 -30.43
CA SER A 227 -12.10 -2.82 -31.88
C SER A 227 -13.30 -2.14 -32.55
N PRO A 228 -13.13 -0.94 -33.13
CA PRO A 228 -14.27 -0.25 -33.72
C PRO A 228 -14.73 -0.91 -35.02
N GLU A 229 -16.00 -0.73 -35.31
CA GLU A 229 -16.64 -1.20 -36.55
C GLU A 229 -17.23 -0.04 -37.33
N VAL A 230 -17.34 -0.19 -38.64
CA VAL A 230 -18.11 0.66 -39.55
C VAL A 230 -19.13 -0.21 -40.29
N ASN A 231 -20.38 0.26 -40.34
CA ASN A 231 -21.39 -0.40 -41.13
C ASN A 231 -21.00 -0.33 -42.61
N ASP A 232 -21.28 -1.42 -43.33
CA ASP A 232 -20.97 -1.50 -44.75
C ASP A 232 -21.73 -0.43 -45.56
N PRO A 233 -21.03 0.51 -46.23
CA PRO A 233 -21.68 1.55 -47.02
C PRO A 233 -22.26 0.95 -48.28
N ILE A 234 -23.33 1.57 -48.82
CA ILE A 234 -24.03 1.10 -50.00
C ILE A 234 -23.26 1.52 -51.27
N ASP A 235 -23.07 0.55 -52.19
CA ASP A 235 -22.53 0.80 -53.52
C ASP A 235 -23.42 1.76 -54.32
N GLN A 236 -22.80 2.63 -55.11
CA GLN A 236 -23.52 3.57 -55.97
C GLN A 236 -23.20 3.34 -57.46
N VAL A 237 -24.22 3.30 -58.26
CA VAL A 237 -24.11 3.25 -59.73
C VAL A 237 -24.66 4.55 -60.31
N LEU A 238 -23.85 5.27 -61.08
CA LEU A 238 -24.14 6.63 -61.52
C LEU A 238 -23.96 6.76 -63.02
N CYS A 239 -24.77 7.64 -63.65
CA CYS A 239 -24.51 8.12 -65.01
C CYS A 239 -23.49 9.24 -65.03
N ASN A 240 -22.76 9.43 -66.13
CA ASN A 240 -21.88 10.56 -66.28
C ASN A 240 -22.59 11.90 -66.02
N ALA A 241 -21.92 12.82 -65.36
CA ALA A 241 -22.41 14.17 -64.96
C ALA A 241 -23.62 14.16 -64.01
N THR A 242 -23.87 13.07 -63.27
CA THR A 242 -24.88 13.01 -62.21
C THR A 242 -24.24 13.17 -60.80
N ALA A 243 -25.00 13.69 -59.83
CA ALA A 243 -24.53 13.80 -58.48
C ALA A 243 -24.59 12.46 -57.75
N SER A 244 -23.53 12.08 -57.05
CA SER A 244 -23.55 10.97 -56.08
C SER A 244 -24.35 11.34 -54.84
N ALA A 245 -24.84 10.33 -54.09
CA ALA A 245 -25.24 10.55 -52.73
C ALA A 245 -24.00 10.74 -51.83
N ALA A 246 -24.14 11.55 -50.79
CA ALA A 246 -23.11 11.63 -49.74
C ALA A 246 -23.03 10.28 -49.02
N VAL A 247 -21.82 9.86 -48.63
CA VAL A 247 -21.61 8.68 -47.79
C VAL A 247 -21.36 9.10 -46.35
N ILE A 248 -22.29 8.73 -45.47
CA ILE A 248 -22.19 8.97 -44.05
C ILE A 248 -21.75 7.66 -43.39
N PHE A 249 -20.55 7.67 -42.80
CA PHE A 249 -20.07 6.48 -42.08
C PHE A 249 -20.70 6.40 -40.70
N VAL A 250 -21.24 5.23 -40.38
CA VAL A 250 -21.91 4.92 -39.11
C VAL A 250 -21.31 3.66 -38.51
N GLY A 251 -21.09 3.64 -37.20
CA GLY A 251 -20.54 2.50 -36.49
C GLY A 251 -20.11 2.86 -35.07
N SER A 252 -19.25 2.05 -34.46
CA SER A 252 -18.75 2.28 -33.09
C SER A 252 -17.47 3.09 -33.03
N ALA A 253 -16.93 3.55 -34.17
CA ALA A 253 -15.69 4.30 -34.26
C ALA A 253 -15.84 5.74 -33.77
N SER A 254 -14.74 6.33 -33.27
CA SER A 254 -14.63 7.75 -32.97
C SER A 254 -14.22 8.59 -34.19
N SER A 255 -13.64 7.96 -35.20
CA SER A 255 -13.24 8.59 -36.46
C SER A 255 -13.13 7.58 -37.61
N TYR A 256 -13.16 8.09 -38.82
CA TYR A 256 -13.06 7.30 -40.06
C TYR A 256 -12.04 7.93 -40.98
N THR A 257 -11.22 7.11 -41.63
CA THR A 257 -10.38 7.48 -42.77
C THR A 257 -10.73 6.59 -43.94
N TRP A 258 -10.54 7.10 -45.15
CA TRP A 258 -10.85 6.34 -46.35
C TRP A 258 -9.82 6.55 -47.46
N THR A 259 -9.71 5.58 -48.35
CA THR A 259 -8.92 5.65 -49.57
C THR A 259 -9.79 5.36 -50.78
N ASN A 260 -9.50 6.00 -51.91
CA ASN A 260 -10.19 5.89 -53.17
C ASN A 260 -9.23 5.37 -54.24
N SER A 261 -9.53 4.22 -54.82
CA SER A 261 -8.67 3.53 -55.81
C SER A 261 -8.60 4.24 -57.17
N ASN A 262 -9.62 5.06 -57.54
CA ASN A 262 -9.72 5.69 -58.81
C ASN A 262 -10.33 7.10 -58.72
N THR A 263 -9.51 8.13 -58.79
CA THR A 263 -9.95 9.53 -58.67
C THR A 263 -10.65 10.05 -59.94
N SER A 264 -10.55 9.33 -61.10
CA SER A 264 -11.15 9.75 -62.34
C SER A 264 -12.67 9.66 -62.39
N ILE A 265 -13.30 9.00 -61.41
CA ILE A 265 -14.75 8.92 -61.30
C ILE A 265 -15.45 10.21 -60.88
N GLY A 266 -14.70 11.29 -60.60
CA GLY A 266 -15.20 12.56 -60.09
C GLY A 266 -14.95 12.78 -58.58
N LEU A 267 -14.69 11.74 -57.78
CA LEU A 267 -14.15 11.88 -56.44
C LEU A 267 -12.66 12.12 -56.51
N ALA A 268 -12.28 13.40 -56.60
CA ALA A 268 -10.91 13.82 -56.90
C ALA A 268 -9.87 13.47 -55.81
N ALA A 269 -10.31 13.28 -54.55
CA ALA A 269 -9.42 12.92 -53.47
C ALA A 269 -9.09 11.43 -53.47
N ALA A 270 -7.80 11.06 -53.42
CA ALA A 270 -7.34 9.69 -53.29
C ALA A 270 -7.49 9.14 -51.88
N SER A 271 -7.65 10.01 -50.87
CA SER A 271 -7.90 9.67 -49.48
C SER A 271 -8.55 10.83 -48.73
N GLY A 272 -9.18 10.54 -47.60
CA GLY A 272 -9.79 11.56 -46.77
C GLY A 272 -10.12 11.07 -45.37
N ALA A 273 -10.68 11.96 -44.56
CA ALA A 273 -11.17 11.69 -43.21
C ALA A 273 -12.63 12.14 -43.08
N GLY A 274 -13.38 11.44 -42.22
CA GLY A 274 -14.81 11.69 -42.04
C GLY A 274 -15.63 11.24 -43.25
N ASN A 275 -16.85 11.74 -43.37
CA ASN A 275 -17.81 11.40 -44.42
C ASN A 275 -17.35 11.86 -45.81
N ILE A 276 -17.86 11.22 -46.85
CA ILE A 276 -17.62 11.63 -48.24
C ILE A 276 -18.81 12.49 -48.68
N ALA A 277 -18.51 13.75 -49.03
CA ALA A 277 -19.53 14.62 -49.61
C ALA A 277 -20.00 14.14 -50.99
N ALA A 278 -21.17 14.52 -51.37
CA ALA A 278 -21.66 14.30 -52.75
C ALA A 278 -20.69 14.96 -53.76
N PHE A 279 -20.40 14.25 -54.84
CA PHE A 279 -19.56 14.72 -55.94
C PHE A 279 -20.26 14.49 -57.30
N THR A 280 -19.83 15.16 -58.32
CA THR A 280 -20.35 14.94 -59.69
C THR A 280 -19.54 13.80 -60.32
N SER A 281 -20.23 12.74 -60.78
CA SER A 281 -19.60 11.58 -61.44
C SER A 281 -19.03 12.00 -62.81
N ILE A 282 -17.89 11.45 -63.14
CA ILE A 282 -17.21 11.71 -64.44
C ILE A 282 -16.85 10.38 -65.07
N ASN A 283 -17.33 10.19 -66.32
CA ASN A 283 -16.92 9.12 -67.22
C ASN A 283 -17.11 9.60 -68.68
N THR A 284 -16.07 10.04 -69.29
CA THR A 284 -16.06 10.51 -70.70
C THR A 284 -15.81 9.37 -71.69
N GLY A 285 -15.60 8.15 -71.22
CA GLY A 285 -15.37 6.96 -72.02
C GLY A 285 -16.67 6.27 -72.44
N THR A 286 -16.53 5.18 -73.18
CA THR A 286 -17.65 4.35 -73.70
C THR A 286 -17.89 3.11 -72.85
N THR A 287 -17.03 2.82 -71.87
CA THR A 287 -17.12 1.66 -70.97
C THR A 287 -17.28 2.11 -69.52
N PRO A 288 -18.00 1.36 -68.66
CA PRO A 288 -18.07 1.66 -67.24
C PRO A 288 -16.66 1.77 -66.60
N ILE A 289 -16.50 2.71 -65.71
CA ILE A 289 -15.32 2.79 -64.82
C ILE A 289 -15.76 2.60 -63.38
N THR A 290 -14.93 1.98 -62.57
CA THR A 290 -15.20 1.70 -61.14
C THR A 290 -14.12 2.27 -60.27
N SER A 291 -14.48 2.58 -59.05
CA SER A 291 -13.56 2.87 -57.96
C SER A 291 -14.00 2.10 -56.72
N THR A 292 -13.06 1.55 -56.02
CA THR A 292 -13.29 0.96 -54.71
C THR A 292 -12.83 1.95 -53.66
N VAL A 293 -13.73 2.34 -52.77
CA VAL A 293 -13.41 3.12 -51.58
C VAL A 293 -13.29 2.18 -50.40
N VAL A 294 -12.15 2.22 -49.70
CA VAL A 294 -11.91 1.45 -48.46
C VAL A 294 -11.95 2.41 -47.28
N VAL A 295 -12.88 2.16 -46.37
CA VAL A 295 -13.02 2.93 -45.12
C VAL A 295 -12.41 2.18 -43.93
N THR A 296 -11.63 2.86 -43.13
CA THR A 296 -10.99 2.33 -41.91
C THR A 296 -11.55 3.07 -40.68
N PRO A 297 -12.33 2.39 -39.83
CA PRO A 297 -12.77 2.96 -38.56
C PRO A 297 -11.64 3.01 -37.54
N SER A 298 -11.62 3.98 -36.66
CA SER A 298 -10.64 4.10 -35.58
C SER A 298 -11.30 4.56 -34.29
N TYR A 299 -10.89 4.00 -33.17
CA TYR A 299 -11.31 4.39 -31.83
C TYR A 299 -10.11 4.96 -31.06
N THR A 300 -10.21 6.19 -30.58
CA THR A 300 -9.12 6.83 -29.83
C THR A 300 -9.53 7.12 -28.41
N ASN A 301 -8.74 6.63 -27.45
CA ASN A 301 -8.91 6.88 -26.02
C ASN A 301 -7.54 6.90 -25.33
N ASN A 302 -7.34 7.83 -24.36
CA ASN A 302 -6.06 8.02 -23.66
C ASN A 302 -4.85 8.11 -24.60
N SER A 303 -5.00 8.81 -25.74
CA SER A 303 -3.98 8.96 -26.79
C SER A 303 -3.58 7.66 -27.50
N VAL A 304 -4.32 6.56 -27.28
CA VAL A 304 -4.13 5.29 -28.01
C VAL A 304 -5.23 5.17 -29.06
N SER A 305 -4.83 5.08 -30.32
CA SER A 305 -5.74 4.91 -31.47
C SER A 305 -5.73 3.46 -31.91
N CYS A 306 -6.92 2.88 -31.98
CA CYS A 306 -7.15 1.47 -32.30
C CYS A 306 -7.90 1.39 -33.62
N PRO A 307 -7.27 0.90 -34.70
CA PRO A 307 -7.98 0.67 -35.97
C PRO A 307 -8.89 -0.54 -35.84
N GLY A 308 -10.02 -0.47 -36.51
CA GLY A 308 -10.97 -1.58 -36.62
C GLY A 308 -10.93 -2.24 -37.99
N THR A 309 -11.93 -3.14 -38.25
CA THR A 309 -12.08 -3.83 -39.52
C THR A 309 -12.53 -2.87 -40.62
N THR A 310 -11.80 -2.85 -41.72
CA THR A 310 -12.14 -2.05 -42.90
C THR A 310 -13.38 -2.59 -43.64
N GLN A 311 -14.13 -1.68 -44.23
CA GLN A 311 -15.20 -2.01 -45.22
C GLN A 311 -14.84 -1.38 -46.57
N SER A 312 -15.42 -1.91 -47.64
CA SER A 312 -15.19 -1.41 -48.97
C SER A 312 -16.48 -1.38 -49.79
N PHE A 313 -16.66 -0.38 -50.56
CA PHE A 313 -17.84 -0.17 -51.42
C PHE A 313 -17.45 0.49 -52.72
#